data_f19a64ab6a42eea9d2d7d207793e931b
#
_entry.id   f19a64ab6a42eea9d2d7d207793e931b
#
_cell.length_a   1.000
_cell.length_b   1.000
_cell.length_c   1.000
_cell.angle_alpha   90.00
_cell.angle_beta   90.00
_cell.angle_gamma   90.00
#
_symmetry.space_group_name_H-M   'P 1'
#
loop_
_entity.id
_entity.type
_entity.pdbx_description
1 polymer ?
#
loop_
_entity_poly.entity_id
_entity_poly.type
_entity_poly.pdbx_seq_one_letter_code
_entity_poly.pdbx_strand_id
1 'polypeptide(L)'
;PWHLALPLALVCFAMGVLRVTQALRMLVLRASLGGRGIEVVGTDDLARWCQDPALVFLGFGFEWQPVHSQRLYELSKVDYREFAVSPRLLQLLGYDSKPQPDAEIGLPYIHGVEPKEGPLHRPLQNFEGGTLLVGTTQSGKGVALANLITQAIRRGDVVIVIDPKNSRRLKRVVERACADYREPDTFLEFHPAFPERGVRLDFTFNWQKPTEIASRIQSIMPPDTAGAFSAFGWDAVNVVVQGLVEIEERPNLMKLT
;
A
#
# COMPACT_ATOMS: atom_id res chain seq x y z
N PRO A 1 3.52 36.06 59.69
CA PRO A 1 2.50 35.55 58.73
C PRO A 1 3.01 34.41 57.86
N TRP A 2 3.85 33.48 58.42
CA TRP A 2 4.35 32.31 57.71
C TRP A 2 3.21 31.37 57.30
N HIS A 3 2.08 31.37 58.01
CA HIS A 3 0.86 30.59 57.72
C HIS A 3 0.15 31.04 56.42
N LEU A 4 0.40 32.23 55.89
CA LEU A 4 -0.06 32.68 54.58
C LEU A 4 0.99 32.44 53.49
N ALA A 5 2.29 32.50 53.87
CA ALA A 5 3.35 32.30 52.90
C ALA A 5 3.45 30.85 52.40
N LEU A 6 3.20 29.86 53.24
CA LEU A 6 3.26 28.44 52.88
C LEU A 6 2.19 28.02 51.86
N PRO A 7 0.88 28.33 52.05
CA PRO A 7 -0.12 28.01 51.06
C PRO A 7 0.09 28.77 49.72
N LEU A 8 0.55 30.06 49.78
CA LEU A 8 0.88 30.81 48.58
C LEU A 8 2.04 30.15 47.80
N ALA A 9 3.09 29.74 48.51
CA ALA A 9 4.22 29.02 47.88
C ALA A 9 3.79 27.69 47.26
N LEU A 10 2.88 26.92 47.89
CA LEU A 10 2.32 25.69 47.32
C LEU A 10 1.49 25.96 46.06
N VAL A 11 0.67 27.02 46.07
CA VAL A 11 -0.07 27.40 44.88
C VAL A 11 0.87 27.81 43.74
N CYS A 12 1.88 28.63 44.02
CA CYS A 12 2.89 29.04 43.02
C CYS A 12 3.65 27.83 42.49
N PHE A 13 4.01 26.88 43.33
CA PHE A 13 4.69 25.64 42.92
C PHE A 13 3.78 24.79 42.03
N ALA A 14 2.51 24.56 42.42
CA ALA A 14 1.55 23.82 41.61
C ALA A 14 1.32 24.46 40.24
N MET A 15 1.19 25.81 40.22
CA MET A 15 1.10 26.58 38.97
C MET A 15 2.36 26.43 38.11
N GLY A 16 3.55 26.45 38.75
CA GLY A 16 4.83 26.20 38.07
C GLY A 16 4.89 24.82 37.42
N VAL A 17 4.51 23.76 38.14
CA VAL A 17 4.45 22.39 37.61
C VAL A 17 3.47 22.31 36.42
N LEU A 18 2.27 22.91 36.53
CA LEU A 18 1.32 22.97 35.42
C LEU A 18 1.89 23.66 34.20
N ARG A 19 2.61 24.76 34.37
CA ARG A 19 3.25 25.48 33.26
C ARG A 19 4.38 24.70 32.62
N VAL A 20 5.18 24.01 33.41
CA VAL A 20 6.24 23.13 32.89
C VAL A 20 5.64 21.97 32.08
N THR A 21 4.59 21.32 32.58
CA THR A 21 3.93 20.24 31.82
C THR A 21 3.31 20.73 30.50
N GLN A 22 2.70 21.92 30.51
CA GLN A 22 2.20 22.55 29.29
C GLN A 22 3.33 22.88 28.31
N ALA A 23 4.43 23.45 28.81
CA ALA A 23 5.60 23.77 27.97
C ALA A 23 6.23 22.52 27.35
N LEU A 24 6.35 21.42 28.11
CA LEU A 24 6.83 20.13 27.59
C LEU A 24 5.93 19.57 26.50
N ARG A 25 4.61 19.60 26.70
CA ARG A 25 3.65 19.19 25.67
C ARG A 25 3.79 19.99 24.38
N MET A 26 3.92 21.32 24.50
CA MET A 26 4.13 22.22 23.35
C MET A 26 5.47 21.96 22.66
N LEU A 27 6.50 21.61 23.41
CA LEU A 27 7.82 21.28 22.87
C LEU A 27 7.79 19.97 22.09
N VAL A 28 7.12 18.94 22.62
CA VAL A 28 6.89 17.67 21.91
C VAL A 28 6.08 17.91 20.64
N LEU A 29 5.02 18.71 20.69
CA LEU A 29 4.22 19.05 19.52
C LEU A 29 5.07 19.77 18.46
N ARG A 30 5.89 20.74 18.85
CA ARG A 30 6.81 21.42 17.93
C ARG A 30 7.86 20.50 17.33
N ALA A 31 8.39 19.57 18.12
CA ALA A 31 9.33 18.57 17.62
C ALA A 31 8.68 17.66 16.56
N SER A 32 7.40 17.30 16.75
CA SER A 32 6.65 16.48 15.79
C SER A 32 6.30 17.22 14.49
N LEU A 33 6.25 18.57 14.49
CA LEU A 33 6.02 19.37 13.27
C LEU A 33 7.16 19.25 12.25
N GLY A 34 8.37 18.87 12.67
CA GLY A 34 9.49 18.58 11.77
C GLY A 34 9.30 17.34 10.90
N GLY A 35 8.22 16.62 11.11
CA GLY A 35 7.92 15.35 10.45
C GLY A 35 8.68 14.17 11.05
N ARG A 36 8.13 12.97 10.92
CA ARG A 36 8.88 11.74 11.16
C ARG A 36 9.58 11.33 9.88
N GLY A 37 10.77 10.77 10.00
CA GLY A 37 11.44 10.13 8.87
C GLY A 37 10.56 9.00 8.29
N ILE A 38 10.85 8.58 7.06
CA ILE A 38 10.19 7.42 6.46
C ILE A 38 10.49 6.20 7.32
N GLU A 39 9.47 5.60 7.88
CA GLU A 39 9.60 4.35 8.63
C GLU A 39 9.63 3.18 7.65
N VAL A 40 10.71 2.42 7.68
CA VAL A 40 10.87 1.23 6.84
C VAL A 40 10.42 0.03 7.66
N VAL A 41 9.29 -0.55 7.25
CA VAL A 41 8.75 -1.76 7.87
C VAL A 41 9.36 -2.98 7.17
N GLY A 42 10.13 -3.79 7.92
CA GLY A 42 10.65 -5.07 7.44
C GLY A 42 9.56 -6.16 7.41
N THR A 43 9.87 -7.29 6.79
CA THR A 43 8.95 -8.46 6.73
C THR A 43 8.61 -8.97 8.14
N ASP A 44 9.57 -9.01 9.04
CA ASP A 44 9.35 -9.45 10.43
C ASP A 44 8.48 -8.48 11.22
N ASP A 45 8.67 -7.17 11.01
CA ASP A 45 7.82 -6.15 11.62
C ASP A 45 6.40 -6.20 11.08
N LEU A 46 6.25 -6.41 9.76
CA LEU A 46 4.95 -6.61 9.15
C LEU A 46 4.22 -7.82 9.75
N ALA A 47 4.94 -8.92 9.99
CA ALA A 47 4.38 -10.11 10.64
C ALA A 47 3.82 -9.80 12.05
N ARG A 48 4.47 -8.89 12.77
CA ARG A 48 4.03 -8.45 14.11
C ARG A 48 2.73 -7.63 14.07
N TRP A 49 2.57 -6.78 13.04
CA TRP A 49 1.39 -5.92 12.87
C TRP A 49 0.21 -6.62 12.17
N CYS A 50 0.45 -7.75 11.51
CA CYS A 50 -0.56 -8.51 10.76
C CYS A 50 -0.92 -9.83 11.44
N GLN A 51 -1.12 -9.84 12.75
CA GLN A 51 -1.43 -11.05 13.50
C GLN A 51 -2.86 -11.55 13.26
N ASP A 52 -3.81 -10.63 13.15
CA ASP A 52 -5.20 -10.94 12.91
C ASP A 52 -5.48 -11.02 11.40
N PRO A 53 -5.87 -12.19 10.87
CA PRO A 53 -6.14 -12.36 9.43
C PRO A 53 -7.39 -11.59 8.96
N ALA A 54 -8.29 -11.20 9.87
CA ALA A 54 -9.47 -10.41 9.55
C ALA A 54 -9.17 -8.92 9.36
N LEU A 55 -7.95 -8.50 9.69
CA LEU A 55 -7.52 -7.11 9.61
C LEU A 55 -6.40 -6.93 8.59
N VAL A 56 -6.43 -5.80 7.90
CA VAL A 56 -5.38 -5.35 6.98
C VAL A 56 -4.65 -4.16 7.60
N PHE A 57 -3.34 -4.30 7.78
CA PHE A 57 -2.48 -3.22 8.23
C PHE A 57 -2.17 -2.26 7.09
N LEU A 58 -2.51 -0.98 7.25
CA LEU A 58 -2.29 0.05 6.23
C LEU A 58 -0.96 0.79 6.39
N GLY A 59 -0.47 0.87 7.62
CA GLY A 59 0.72 1.64 7.98
C GLY A 59 0.54 2.30 9.34
N PHE A 60 1.41 3.26 9.63
CA PHE A 60 1.28 4.11 10.82
C PHE A 60 0.59 5.42 10.46
N GLY A 61 -0.26 5.89 11.36
CA GLY A 61 -1.02 7.11 11.17
C GLY A 61 -2.06 7.30 12.27
N PHE A 62 -3.10 8.05 11.96
CA PHE A 62 -4.20 8.31 12.90
C PHE A 62 -5.53 8.39 12.16
N GLU A 63 -6.62 8.20 12.88
CA GLU A 63 -7.96 8.39 12.36
C GLU A 63 -8.33 9.86 12.37
N TRP A 64 -8.72 10.39 11.19
CA TRP A 64 -9.03 11.81 11.04
C TRP A 64 -10.32 12.19 11.76
N GLN A 65 -10.25 13.22 12.60
CA GLN A 65 -11.35 13.77 13.37
C GLN A 65 -11.50 15.27 13.10
N PRO A 66 -12.64 15.91 13.44
CA PRO A 66 -12.85 17.34 13.23
C PRO A 66 -11.77 18.24 13.87
N VAL A 67 -11.24 17.83 15.02
CA VAL A 67 -10.15 18.55 15.70
C VAL A 67 -8.87 18.63 14.86
N HIS A 68 -8.62 17.61 14.04
CA HIS A 68 -7.46 17.59 13.15
C HIS A 68 -7.62 18.58 11.99
N SER A 69 -8.83 18.74 11.47
CA SER A 69 -9.13 19.76 10.46
C SER A 69 -8.90 21.17 10.98
N GLN A 70 -9.32 21.44 12.20
CA GLN A 70 -9.06 22.75 12.85
C GLN A 70 -7.56 22.98 13.04
N ARG A 71 -6.84 22.00 13.60
CA ARG A 71 -5.37 22.08 13.79
C ARG A 71 -4.65 22.29 12.46
N LEU A 72 -5.03 21.56 11.42
CA LEU A 72 -4.45 21.72 10.10
C LEU A 72 -4.66 23.14 9.56
N TYR A 73 -5.87 23.68 9.71
CA TYR A 73 -6.18 25.04 9.29
C TYR A 73 -5.35 26.09 10.08
N GLU A 74 -5.19 25.93 11.37
CA GLU A 74 -4.35 26.78 12.20
C GLU A 74 -2.87 26.71 11.79
N LEU A 75 -2.36 25.48 11.58
CA LEU A 75 -0.97 25.25 11.16
C LEU A 75 -0.69 25.76 9.75
N SER A 76 -1.65 25.73 8.84
CA SER A 76 -1.48 26.21 7.47
C SER A 76 -1.31 27.72 7.37
N LYS A 77 -1.72 28.46 8.40
CA LYS A 77 -1.59 29.94 8.47
C LYS A 77 -0.26 30.41 9.06
N VAL A 78 0.49 29.50 9.64
CA VAL A 78 1.72 29.82 10.37
C VAL A 78 2.91 29.26 9.60
N ASP A 79 3.97 30.06 9.45
CA ASP A 79 5.22 29.52 8.91
C ASP A 79 5.84 28.58 9.97
N TYR A 80 5.80 27.27 9.71
CA TYR A 80 6.34 26.26 10.62
C TYR A 80 7.84 26.44 10.89
N ARG A 81 8.58 27.14 10.01
CA ARG A 81 10.00 27.44 10.19
C ARG A 81 10.26 28.35 11.36
N GLU A 82 9.33 29.24 11.69
CA GLU A 82 9.43 30.13 12.87
C GLU A 82 9.33 29.34 14.19
N PHE A 83 8.72 28.13 14.14
CA PHE A 83 8.53 27.25 15.30
C PHE A 83 9.49 26.05 15.30
N ALA A 84 10.42 26.01 14.37
CA ALA A 84 11.37 24.90 14.29
C ALA A 84 12.21 24.83 15.57
N VAL A 85 12.26 23.66 16.17
CA VAL A 85 13.12 23.37 17.32
C VAL A 85 14.55 23.26 16.83
N SER A 86 15.52 23.81 17.58
CA SER A 86 16.91 23.71 17.18
C SER A 86 17.37 22.26 17.04
N PRO A 87 18.20 21.92 16.03
CA PRO A 87 18.68 20.55 15.82
C PRO A 87 19.35 19.92 17.05
N ARG A 88 20.05 20.72 17.84
CA ARG A 88 20.71 20.29 19.08
C ARG A 88 19.68 19.84 20.14
N LEU A 89 18.56 20.54 20.25
CA LEU A 89 17.51 20.21 21.21
C LEU A 89 16.73 18.97 20.74
N LEU A 90 16.52 18.80 19.42
CA LEU A 90 15.91 17.61 18.84
C LEU A 90 16.75 16.35 19.14
N GLN A 91 18.07 16.45 18.95
CA GLN A 91 19.00 15.36 19.28
C GLN A 91 18.96 14.99 20.78
N LEU A 92 18.92 16.01 21.64
CA LEU A 92 18.83 15.80 23.11
C LEU A 92 17.51 15.10 23.50
N LEU A 93 16.43 15.35 22.76
CA LEU A 93 15.12 14.74 22.98
C LEU A 93 14.96 13.37 22.28
N GLY A 94 16.00 12.88 21.61
CA GLY A 94 15.99 11.58 20.92
C GLY A 94 15.28 11.62 19.54
N TYR A 95 15.03 12.81 19.00
CA TYR A 95 14.52 12.97 17.63
C TYR A 95 15.68 13.02 16.63
N ASP A 96 15.60 12.21 15.58
CA ASP A 96 16.59 12.23 14.51
C ASP A 96 16.44 13.52 13.71
N SER A 97 17.45 14.40 13.79
CA SER A 97 17.47 15.70 13.15
C SER A 97 17.86 15.66 11.67
N LYS A 98 17.74 14.50 11.02
CA LYS A 98 18.02 14.41 9.59
C LYS A 98 17.10 15.35 8.84
N PRO A 99 17.66 16.25 8.00
CA PRO A 99 16.84 17.07 7.13
C PRO A 99 15.98 16.11 6.28
N GLN A 100 14.67 16.34 6.29
CA GLN A 100 13.80 15.58 5.39
C GLN A 100 14.27 15.85 3.95
N PRO A 101 14.49 14.82 3.16
CA PRO A 101 14.76 15.03 1.75
C PRO A 101 13.49 15.62 1.15
N ASP A 102 13.66 16.83 0.62
CA ASP A 102 12.77 17.57 -0.25
C ASP A 102 11.29 17.71 0.12
N ALA A 103 10.81 18.92 -0.03
CA ALA A 103 9.42 19.36 0.06
C ALA A 103 8.43 18.57 -0.85
N GLU A 104 8.92 17.64 -1.66
CA GLU A 104 8.14 16.77 -2.54
C GLU A 104 7.42 15.62 -1.83
N ILE A 105 7.78 15.30 -0.57
CA ILE A 105 7.21 14.14 0.16
C ILE A 105 5.98 14.54 1.01
N GLY A 106 5.38 15.68 0.74
CA GLY A 106 4.21 16.18 1.46
C GLY A 106 4.53 17.35 2.38
N LEU A 107 3.53 17.76 3.13
CA LEU A 107 3.65 18.92 4.01
C LEU A 107 4.04 18.45 5.41
N PRO A 108 5.23 18.83 5.93
CA PRO A 108 5.75 18.35 7.21
C PRO A 108 4.80 18.59 8.40
N TYR A 109 4.03 19.66 8.36
CA TYR A 109 3.09 19.99 9.44
C TYR A 109 1.89 19.04 9.54
N ILE A 110 1.61 18.23 8.53
CA ILE A 110 0.53 17.22 8.60
C ILE A 110 0.83 16.22 9.72
N HIS A 111 2.07 15.83 9.91
CA HIS A 111 2.48 14.94 10.99
C HIS A 111 2.32 15.57 12.39
N GLY A 112 2.33 16.89 12.47
CA GLY A 112 2.11 17.63 13.73
C GLY A 112 0.63 17.76 14.12
N VAL A 113 -0.29 17.43 13.22
CA VAL A 113 -1.73 17.48 13.48
C VAL A 113 -2.14 16.49 14.56
N GLU A 114 -1.54 15.28 14.55
CA GLU A 114 -1.67 14.28 15.60
C GLU A 114 -0.30 13.74 15.99
N PRO A 115 0.23 14.10 17.17
CA PRO A 115 1.57 13.69 17.61
C PRO A 115 1.67 12.19 17.95
N LYS A 116 0.54 11.49 18.13
CA LYS A 116 0.49 10.07 18.49
C LYS A 116 -0.03 9.27 17.31
N GLU A 117 0.86 8.99 16.36
CA GLU A 117 0.57 8.03 15.32
C GLU A 117 0.71 6.59 15.85
N GLY A 118 -0.19 5.73 15.42
CA GLY A 118 -0.21 4.32 15.77
C GLY A 118 -0.47 3.43 14.56
N PRO A 119 -0.40 2.11 14.71
CA PRO A 119 -0.70 1.18 13.62
C PRO A 119 -2.16 1.28 13.23
N LEU A 120 -2.42 1.52 11.95
CA LEU A 120 -3.76 1.59 11.39
C LEU A 120 -4.15 0.26 10.75
N HIS A 121 -5.29 -0.25 11.16
CA HIS A 121 -5.89 -1.46 10.60
C HIS A 121 -7.29 -1.16 10.05
N ARG A 122 -7.67 -1.91 9.02
CA ARG A 122 -9.04 -1.92 8.48
C ARG A 122 -9.52 -3.35 8.33
N PRO A 123 -10.82 -3.62 8.52
CA PRO A 123 -11.39 -4.93 8.27
C PRO A 123 -11.11 -5.40 6.84
N LEU A 124 -10.76 -6.67 6.67
CA LEU A 124 -10.49 -7.27 5.35
C LEU A 124 -11.69 -7.12 4.41
N GLN A 125 -12.90 -7.19 4.93
CA GLN A 125 -14.15 -7.00 4.18
C GLN A 125 -14.21 -5.66 3.41
N ASN A 126 -13.53 -4.63 3.89
CA ASN A 126 -13.47 -3.34 3.20
C ASN A 126 -12.73 -3.40 1.85
N PHE A 127 -11.99 -4.49 1.59
CA PHE A 127 -11.22 -4.70 0.36
C PHE A 127 -11.92 -5.63 -0.64
N GLU A 128 -13.01 -6.29 -0.26
CA GLU A 128 -13.76 -7.23 -1.12
C GLU A 128 -14.41 -6.56 -2.34
N GLY A 129 -14.83 -5.30 -2.19
CA GLY A 129 -15.44 -4.51 -3.26
C GLY A 129 -14.48 -3.85 -4.25
N GLY A 130 -13.19 -4.10 -4.12
CA GLY A 130 -12.15 -3.44 -4.89
C GLY A 130 -11.58 -2.19 -4.21
N THR A 131 -10.27 -1.97 -4.39
CA THR A 131 -9.53 -0.86 -3.80
C THR A 131 -8.81 -0.06 -4.86
N LEU A 132 -9.04 1.24 -4.91
CA LEU A 132 -8.38 2.17 -5.82
C LEU A 132 -7.28 2.95 -5.10
N LEU A 133 -6.02 2.77 -5.52
CA LEU A 133 -4.87 3.56 -5.05
C LEU A 133 -4.54 4.67 -6.05
N VAL A 134 -4.82 5.91 -5.68
CA VAL A 134 -4.57 7.10 -6.51
C VAL A 134 -3.43 7.93 -5.92
N GLY A 135 -2.61 8.48 -6.80
CA GLY A 135 -1.51 9.37 -6.41
C GLY A 135 -0.61 9.70 -7.59
N THR A 136 0.18 10.74 -7.46
CA THR A 136 1.19 11.17 -8.45
C THR A 136 2.34 10.15 -8.56
N THR A 137 3.24 10.34 -9.49
CA THR A 137 4.48 9.56 -9.57
C THR A 137 5.27 9.74 -8.27
N GLN A 138 5.89 8.65 -7.78
CA GLN A 138 6.68 8.62 -6.54
C GLN A 138 5.90 8.85 -5.22
N SER A 139 4.58 8.92 -5.25
CA SER A 139 3.73 9.13 -4.05
C SER A 139 3.60 7.90 -3.11
N GLY A 140 4.39 6.85 -3.31
CA GLY A 140 4.34 5.65 -2.45
C GLY A 140 3.30 4.60 -2.82
N LYS A 141 2.55 4.74 -3.93
CA LYS A 141 1.54 3.73 -4.35
C LYS A 141 2.10 2.31 -4.41
N GLY A 142 3.31 2.15 -4.99
CA GLY A 142 3.97 0.85 -5.08
C GLY A 142 4.35 0.26 -3.73
N VAL A 143 4.60 1.09 -2.72
CA VAL A 143 4.86 0.64 -1.34
C VAL A 143 3.57 0.15 -0.69
N ALA A 144 2.49 0.92 -0.82
CA ALA A 144 1.18 0.53 -0.31
C ALA A 144 0.70 -0.78 -0.96
N LEU A 145 0.84 -0.91 -2.29
CA LEU A 145 0.49 -2.13 -3.01
C LEU A 145 1.34 -3.32 -2.56
N ALA A 146 2.65 -3.14 -2.41
CA ALA A 146 3.57 -4.17 -1.92
C ALA A 146 3.17 -4.64 -0.50
N ASN A 147 2.79 -3.72 0.38
CA ASN A 147 2.30 -4.02 1.72
C ASN A 147 1.03 -4.90 1.67
N LEU A 148 0.03 -4.54 0.85
CA LEU A 148 -1.21 -5.30 0.70
C LEU A 148 -0.95 -6.70 0.11
N ILE A 149 -0.13 -6.81 -0.93
CA ILE A 149 0.23 -8.08 -1.57
C ILE A 149 0.95 -9.00 -0.58
N THR A 150 1.92 -8.48 0.17
CA THR A 150 2.66 -9.28 1.16
C THR A 150 1.73 -9.86 2.22
N GLN A 151 0.76 -9.07 2.69
CA GLN A 151 -0.22 -9.54 3.65
C GLN A 151 -1.16 -10.59 3.08
N ALA A 152 -1.60 -10.45 1.85
CA ALA A 152 -2.43 -11.44 1.16
C ALA A 152 -1.67 -12.77 0.98
N ILE A 153 -0.41 -12.72 0.52
CA ILE A 153 0.45 -13.90 0.41
C ILE A 153 0.61 -14.57 1.78
N ARG A 154 0.87 -13.80 2.82
CA ARG A 154 1.03 -14.32 4.19
C ARG A 154 -0.23 -15.00 4.70
N ARG A 155 -1.43 -14.48 4.44
CA ARG A 155 -2.71 -15.09 4.82
C ARG A 155 -2.99 -16.42 4.14
N GLY A 156 -2.36 -16.68 3.02
CA GLY A 156 -2.63 -17.85 2.22
C GLY A 156 -3.47 -17.60 0.97
N ASP A 157 -3.76 -16.35 0.65
CA ASP A 157 -4.58 -15.99 -0.51
C ASP A 157 -3.84 -16.30 -1.82
N VAL A 158 -4.59 -16.61 -2.87
CA VAL A 158 -4.07 -16.62 -4.24
C VAL A 158 -3.98 -15.19 -4.74
N VAL A 159 -2.77 -14.76 -5.08
CA VAL A 159 -2.51 -13.37 -5.48
C VAL A 159 -2.09 -13.33 -6.95
N ILE A 160 -2.83 -12.60 -7.77
CA ILE A 160 -2.51 -12.35 -9.17
C ILE A 160 -2.09 -10.90 -9.33
N VAL A 161 -0.85 -10.67 -9.75
CA VAL A 161 -0.30 -9.33 -9.97
C VAL A 161 -0.15 -9.09 -11.46
N ILE A 162 -0.86 -8.09 -11.99
CA ILE A 162 -0.71 -7.63 -13.38
C ILE A 162 0.08 -6.32 -13.35
N ASP A 163 1.34 -6.40 -13.76
CA ASP A 163 2.25 -5.24 -13.77
C ASP A 163 2.73 -4.89 -15.19
N PRO A 164 2.04 -4.00 -15.89
CA PRO A 164 2.42 -3.59 -17.25
C PRO A 164 3.73 -2.81 -17.31
N LYS A 165 4.23 -2.33 -16.16
CA LYS A 165 5.49 -1.56 -16.07
C LYS A 165 6.71 -2.44 -15.83
N ASN A 166 6.53 -3.72 -15.57
CA ASN A 166 7.61 -4.66 -15.25
C ASN A 166 8.52 -4.14 -14.12
N SER A 167 7.93 -3.80 -12.98
CA SER A 167 8.62 -3.24 -11.82
C SER A 167 9.48 -4.30 -11.13
N ARG A 168 10.79 -4.19 -11.28
CA ARG A 168 11.75 -5.08 -10.58
C ARG A 168 11.57 -5.07 -9.06
N ARG A 169 11.17 -3.92 -8.50
CA ARG A 169 10.93 -3.79 -7.06
C ARG A 169 9.72 -4.60 -6.63
N LEU A 170 8.60 -4.48 -7.33
CA LEU A 170 7.37 -5.21 -7.01
C LEU A 170 7.59 -6.71 -7.13
N LYS A 171 8.22 -7.16 -8.22
CA LYS A 171 8.59 -8.56 -8.42
C LYS A 171 9.38 -9.12 -7.23
N ARG A 172 10.48 -8.44 -6.82
CA ARG A 172 11.30 -8.88 -5.68
C ARG A 172 10.51 -8.96 -4.37
N VAL A 173 9.55 -8.06 -4.14
CA VAL A 173 8.71 -8.11 -2.95
C VAL A 173 7.83 -9.34 -2.96
N VAL A 174 7.20 -9.66 -4.10
CA VAL A 174 6.35 -10.84 -4.26
C VAL A 174 7.17 -12.13 -4.12
N GLU A 175 8.31 -12.23 -4.80
CA GLU A 175 9.23 -13.37 -4.69
C GLU A 175 9.63 -13.60 -3.22
N ARG A 176 10.03 -12.52 -2.53
CA ARG A 176 10.45 -12.61 -1.13
C ARG A 176 9.30 -13.01 -0.22
N ALA A 177 8.11 -12.44 -0.40
CA ALA A 177 6.94 -12.80 0.38
C ALA A 177 6.54 -14.28 0.17
N CYS A 178 6.64 -14.79 -1.06
CA CYS A 178 6.41 -16.22 -1.33
C CYS A 178 7.47 -17.08 -0.62
N ALA A 179 8.74 -16.71 -0.69
CA ALA A 179 9.82 -17.45 -0.04
C ALA A 179 9.70 -17.47 1.50
N ASP A 180 9.22 -16.37 2.09
CA ASP A 180 9.12 -16.25 3.55
C ASP A 180 7.86 -16.91 4.14
N TYR A 181 6.76 -16.98 3.37
CA TYR A 181 5.44 -17.34 3.91
C TYR A 181 4.74 -18.52 3.22
N ARG A 182 5.32 -19.06 2.13
CA ARG A 182 4.69 -20.10 1.32
C ARG A 182 5.64 -21.28 1.06
N GLU A 183 5.10 -22.35 0.50
CA GLU A 183 5.89 -23.46 0.02
C GLU A 183 6.79 -23.05 -1.14
N PRO A 184 7.95 -23.72 -1.32
CA PRO A 184 8.80 -23.54 -2.49
C PRO A 184 7.99 -23.63 -3.79
N ASP A 185 8.38 -22.86 -4.79
CA ASP A 185 7.78 -22.86 -6.13
C ASP A 185 6.34 -22.30 -6.24
N THR A 186 5.85 -21.61 -5.20
CA THR A 186 4.55 -20.92 -5.28
C THR A 186 4.59 -19.61 -6.06
N PHE A 187 5.78 -19.03 -6.27
CA PHE A 187 5.94 -17.86 -7.12
C PHE A 187 5.97 -18.26 -8.59
N LEU A 188 4.98 -17.83 -9.35
CA LEU A 188 4.89 -18.07 -10.78
C LEU A 188 4.99 -16.74 -11.53
N GLU A 189 5.93 -16.63 -12.46
CA GLU A 189 6.07 -15.47 -13.34
C GLU A 189 5.62 -15.83 -14.75
N PHE A 190 4.85 -14.95 -15.37
CA PHE A 190 4.57 -14.99 -16.80
C PHE A 190 5.06 -13.71 -17.45
N HIS A 191 5.94 -13.82 -18.43
CA HIS A 191 6.43 -12.68 -19.19
C HIS A 191 6.49 -13.02 -20.69
N PRO A 192 5.65 -12.39 -21.52
CA PRO A 192 5.53 -12.78 -22.93
C PRO A 192 6.82 -12.60 -23.73
N ALA A 193 7.68 -11.61 -23.38
CA ALA A 193 8.93 -11.37 -24.06
C ALA A 193 10.10 -12.26 -23.57
N PHE A 194 9.95 -12.97 -22.44
CA PHE A 194 10.98 -13.83 -21.85
C PHE A 194 10.39 -15.17 -21.41
N PRO A 195 9.88 -15.98 -22.35
CA PRO A 195 9.16 -17.21 -22.04
C PRO A 195 10.04 -18.28 -21.35
N GLU A 196 11.36 -18.16 -21.47
CA GLU A 196 12.35 -19.04 -20.84
C GLU A 196 12.49 -18.80 -19.32
N ARG A 197 12.02 -17.67 -18.81
CA ARG A 197 12.15 -17.28 -17.40
C ARG A 197 10.92 -17.55 -16.55
N GLY A 198 9.85 -17.98 -17.17
CA GLY A 198 8.56 -18.08 -16.51
C GLY A 198 7.74 -19.28 -16.93
N VAL A 199 6.52 -19.31 -16.42
CA VAL A 199 5.55 -20.33 -16.79
C VAL A 199 4.94 -20.04 -18.15
N ARG A 200 4.51 -21.09 -18.84
CA ARG A 200 3.74 -20.99 -20.07
C ARG A 200 2.26 -21.04 -19.73
N LEU A 201 1.51 -20.06 -20.17
CA LEU A 201 0.05 -20.04 -20.02
C LEU A 201 -0.60 -20.60 -21.26
N ASP A 202 -1.37 -21.68 -21.08
CA ASP A 202 -2.23 -22.22 -22.12
C ASP A 202 -3.68 -21.77 -21.87
N PHE A 203 -4.09 -20.72 -22.57
CA PHE A 203 -5.43 -20.15 -22.41
C PHE A 203 -6.54 -20.98 -23.10
N THR A 204 -6.17 -22.06 -23.79
CA THR A 204 -7.11 -23.08 -24.31
C THR A 204 -7.34 -24.21 -23.33
N PHE A 205 -6.68 -24.18 -22.15
CA PHE A 205 -6.86 -25.14 -21.08
C PHE A 205 -8.08 -24.80 -20.20
N ASN A 206 -8.65 -25.79 -19.51
CA ASN A 206 -9.78 -25.60 -18.56
C ASN A 206 -10.99 -24.86 -19.14
N TRP A 207 -11.64 -25.43 -20.11
CA TRP A 207 -12.90 -24.95 -20.65
C TRP A 207 -14.04 -25.94 -20.31
N GLN A 208 -15.25 -25.39 -20.14
CA GLN A 208 -16.46 -26.18 -19.95
C GLN A 208 -17.26 -26.36 -21.27
N LYS A 209 -17.21 -25.32 -22.11
CA LYS A 209 -17.88 -25.28 -23.40
C LYS A 209 -16.89 -24.90 -24.50
N PRO A 210 -16.94 -25.52 -25.68
CA PRO A 210 -16.06 -25.16 -26.81
C PRO A 210 -16.09 -23.67 -27.16
N THR A 211 -17.25 -23.03 -27.03
CA THR A 211 -17.46 -21.61 -27.27
C THR A 211 -16.60 -20.68 -26.39
N GLU A 212 -16.17 -21.16 -25.21
CA GLU A 212 -15.31 -20.36 -24.32
C GLU A 212 -13.92 -20.12 -24.93
N ILE A 213 -13.38 -21.12 -25.64
CA ILE A 213 -12.09 -21.00 -26.32
C ILE A 213 -12.19 -19.95 -27.42
N ALA A 214 -13.25 -20.01 -28.26
CA ALA A 214 -13.48 -19.03 -29.29
C ALA A 214 -13.58 -17.59 -28.73
N SER A 215 -14.30 -17.42 -27.62
CA SER A 215 -14.45 -16.13 -26.95
C SER A 215 -13.14 -15.63 -26.34
N ARG A 216 -12.30 -16.50 -25.78
CA ARG A 216 -10.98 -16.14 -25.27
C ARG A 216 -10.06 -15.68 -26.40
N ILE A 217 -10.07 -16.38 -27.54
CA ILE A 217 -9.27 -15.98 -28.71
C ILE A 217 -9.77 -14.65 -29.27
N GLN A 218 -11.08 -14.47 -29.38
CA GLN A 218 -11.65 -13.19 -29.83
C GLN A 218 -11.25 -12.02 -28.94
N SER A 219 -11.17 -12.22 -27.64
CA SER A 219 -10.83 -11.16 -26.69
C SER A 219 -9.40 -10.61 -26.85
N ILE A 220 -8.50 -11.37 -27.47
CA ILE A 220 -7.10 -10.94 -27.74
C ILE A 220 -6.90 -10.44 -29.19
N MET A 221 -7.90 -10.58 -30.04
CA MET A 221 -7.84 -10.02 -31.41
C MET A 221 -7.98 -8.49 -31.37
N PRO A 222 -7.31 -7.78 -32.29
CA PRO A 222 -7.52 -6.34 -32.42
C PRO A 222 -9.01 -6.04 -32.72
N PRO A 223 -9.59 -5.00 -32.10
CA PRO A 223 -10.95 -4.60 -32.42
C PRO A 223 -11.01 -4.13 -33.87
N ASP A 224 -11.85 -4.74 -34.70
CA ASP A 224 -12.16 -4.26 -36.03
C ASP A 224 -13.25 -3.19 -35.99
N THR A 225 -13.14 -2.19 -36.86
CA THR A 225 -14.09 -1.08 -36.92
C THR A 225 -15.45 -1.48 -37.51
N ALA A 226 -15.55 -2.64 -38.15
CA ALA A 226 -16.75 -3.13 -38.82
C ALA A 226 -17.48 -4.26 -38.08
N GLY A 227 -16.86 -4.90 -37.08
CA GLY A 227 -17.42 -5.98 -36.31
C GLY A 227 -17.63 -7.32 -37.08
N ALA A 228 -17.67 -7.26 -38.41
CA ALA A 228 -17.94 -8.42 -39.24
C ALA A 228 -16.81 -9.44 -39.27
N PHE A 229 -15.55 -8.99 -39.29
CA PHE A 229 -14.38 -9.86 -39.25
C PHE A 229 -14.21 -10.51 -37.91
N SER A 230 -14.53 -9.80 -36.83
CA SER A 230 -14.48 -10.31 -35.46
C SER A 230 -15.52 -11.43 -35.27
N ALA A 231 -16.75 -11.24 -35.75
CA ALA A 231 -17.79 -12.27 -35.70
C ALA A 231 -17.43 -13.49 -36.55
N PHE A 232 -16.97 -13.28 -37.79
CA PHE A 232 -16.50 -14.38 -38.64
C PHE A 232 -15.32 -15.14 -38.03
N GLY A 233 -14.35 -14.42 -37.47
CA GLY A 233 -13.20 -15.05 -36.78
C GLY A 233 -13.64 -15.89 -35.58
N TRP A 234 -14.62 -15.41 -34.81
CA TRP A 234 -15.18 -16.18 -33.70
C TRP A 234 -15.88 -17.45 -34.19
N ASP A 235 -16.72 -17.34 -35.22
CA ASP A 235 -17.44 -18.48 -35.80
C ASP A 235 -16.46 -19.55 -36.35
N ALA A 236 -15.45 -19.11 -37.10
CA ALA A 236 -14.43 -19.98 -37.68
C ALA A 236 -13.68 -20.76 -36.58
N VAL A 237 -13.20 -20.07 -35.54
CA VAL A 237 -12.52 -20.70 -34.40
C VAL A 237 -13.47 -21.64 -33.67
N ASN A 238 -14.74 -21.25 -33.46
CA ASN A 238 -15.72 -22.08 -32.78
C ASN A 238 -15.99 -23.38 -33.51
N VAL A 239 -16.13 -23.35 -34.84
CA VAL A 239 -16.31 -24.54 -35.67
C VAL A 239 -15.11 -25.49 -35.58
N VAL A 240 -13.88 -24.92 -35.68
CA VAL A 240 -12.66 -25.75 -35.57
C VAL A 240 -12.53 -26.37 -34.16
N VAL A 241 -12.81 -25.60 -33.11
CA VAL A 241 -12.75 -26.09 -31.73
C VAL A 241 -13.78 -27.22 -31.54
N GLN A 242 -15.02 -27.06 -32.02
CA GLN A 242 -16.04 -28.10 -31.95
C GLN A 242 -15.61 -29.37 -32.70
N GLY A 243 -15.04 -29.20 -33.90
CA GLY A 243 -14.52 -30.33 -34.68
C GLY A 243 -13.40 -31.09 -33.97
N LEU A 244 -12.46 -30.35 -33.34
CA LEU A 244 -11.40 -30.97 -32.53
C LEU A 244 -11.97 -31.76 -31.35
N VAL A 245 -12.94 -31.20 -30.66
CA VAL A 245 -13.60 -31.87 -29.52
C VAL A 245 -14.34 -33.14 -29.96
N GLU A 246 -15.03 -33.09 -31.10
CA GLU A 246 -15.77 -34.21 -31.65
C GLU A 246 -14.84 -35.40 -32.01
N ILE A 247 -13.63 -35.11 -32.46
CA ILE A 247 -12.62 -36.17 -32.73
C ILE A 247 -11.76 -36.48 -31.51
N GLU A 248 -12.20 -36.09 -30.31
CA GLU A 248 -11.51 -36.28 -29.04
C GLU A 248 -10.09 -35.69 -28.98
N GLU A 249 -9.79 -34.70 -29.84
CA GLU A 249 -8.54 -33.98 -29.82
C GLU A 249 -8.60 -32.69 -28.97
N ARG A 250 -7.60 -32.51 -28.13
CA ARG A 250 -7.50 -31.31 -27.32
C ARG A 250 -7.22 -30.08 -28.19
N PRO A 251 -8.09 -29.04 -28.15
CA PRO A 251 -7.81 -27.76 -28.80
C PRO A 251 -6.55 -27.11 -28.22
N ASN A 252 -5.69 -26.56 -29.09
CA ASN A 252 -4.56 -25.73 -28.74
C ASN A 252 -4.30 -24.74 -29.88
N LEU A 253 -3.52 -23.68 -29.60
CA LEU A 253 -3.25 -22.64 -30.61
C LEU A 253 -2.68 -23.16 -31.91
N MET A 254 -1.79 -24.16 -31.85
CA MET A 254 -1.16 -24.72 -33.07
C MET A 254 -2.12 -25.48 -33.98
N LYS A 255 -3.24 -25.95 -33.43
CA LYS A 255 -4.30 -26.63 -34.21
C LYS A 255 -5.38 -25.68 -34.68
N LEU A 256 -5.38 -24.44 -34.15
CA LEU A 256 -6.34 -23.38 -34.49
C LEU A 256 -5.80 -22.41 -35.53
N THR A 257 -4.53 -22.50 -35.85
CA THR A 257 -3.85 -21.76 -36.93
C THR A 257 -3.69 -22.62 -38.15
#